data_ed676ed0c44b7998b802369cf4c2d846
#
_entry.id   ed676ed0c44b7998b802369cf4c2d846
#
_cell.length_a   1.000
_cell.length_b   1.000
_cell.length_c   1.000
_cell.angle_alpha   90.00
_cell.angle_beta   90.00
_cell.angle_gamma   90.00
#
_symmetry.space_group_name_H-M   'P 1'
#
loop_
_entity.id
_entity.type
_entity.pdbx_description
1 polymer ?
#
loop_
_entity_poly.entity_id
_entity_poly.type
_entity_poly.pdbx_seq_one_letter_code
_entity_poly.pdbx_strand_id
1 'polypeptide(L)'
;MRAFASLRSVLVAAATAALVAVGAAAPASAQQLQLPAPIAPSFRLPSLLKSQGCKSEYLIAVPGGVNTMPGLPRNLPHGGNVWLTGVLTQLYTGGQIQPLWIAYDAAPFATTQYRTASNRGYAETKKAVAGIANACPNARFSFTGYSLGADIVSRMLNNIAHDRGPIAKERVVSAALFSSPYQGGNGAVMSVGTSPHVRGALGELEGGYGDLGERVLEICNTGDIVCSPSEDQREIVDPAMDVNLSSGGMPRWVIDIARANDGRTSSIIHSIGAHGSYTLAQQHEAANWIANHR
;
A
#
# COMPACT_ATOMS: atom_id res chain seq x y z
N MET A 1 5.59 -24.45 -31.71
CA MET A 1 6.70 -23.77 -31.05
C MET A 1 6.61 -22.22 -31.06
N ARG A 2 6.10 -21.57 -32.11
CA ARG A 2 5.95 -20.09 -32.14
C ARG A 2 4.86 -19.53 -31.20
N ALA A 3 3.79 -20.28 -30.92
CA ALA A 3 2.72 -19.88 -30.00
C ALA A 3 3.18 -19.85 -28.51
N PHE A 4 4.14 -20.69 -28.15
CA PHE A 4 4.65 -20.73 -26.78
C PHE A 4 5.53 -19.53 -26.40
N ALA A 5 6.23 -18.94 -27.37
CA ALA A 5 7.05 -17.75 -27.14
C ALA A 5 6.17 -16.49 -26.90
N SER A 6 5.02 -16.40 -27.59
CA SER A 6 4.10 -15.28 -27.42
C SER A 6 3.35 -15.33 -26.06
N LEU A 7 3.02 -16.55 -25.59
CA LEU A 7 2.34 -16.75 -24.31
C LEU A 7 3.25 -16.42 -23.12
N ARG A 8 4.54 -16.79 -23.19
CA ARG A 8 5.54 -16.39 -22.18
C ARG A 8 5.70 -14.88 -22.10
N SER A 9 5.70 -14.21 -23.25
CA SER A 9 5.83 -12.75 -23.32
C SER A 9 4.61 -12.03 -22.74
N VAL A 10 3.40 -12.54 -22.94
CA VAL A 10 2.17 -11.94 -22.42
C VAL A 10 2.04 -12.15 -20.89
N LEU A 11 2.42 -13.33 -20.37
CA LEU A 11 2.32 -13.61 -18.94
C LEU A 11 3.44 -12.96 -18.12
N VAL A 12 4.65 -12.86 -18.67
CA VAL A 12 5.74 -12.06 -18.10
C VAL A 12 5.39 -10.58 -18.18
N ALA A 13 4.76 -10.12 -19.27
CA ALA A 13 4.28 -8.75 -19.38
C ALA A 13 3.13 -8.45 -18.39
N ALA A 14 2.23 -9.39 -18.11
CA ALA A 14 1.17 -9.18 -17.11
C ALA A 14 1.72 -9.16 -15.67
N ALA A 15 2.66 -10.04 -15.35
CA ALA A 15 3.33 -10.02 -14.05
C ALA A 15 4.28 -8.82 -13.91
N THR A 16 4.99 -8.44 -14.98
CA THR A 16 5.84 -7.23 -14.98
C THR A 16 5.02 -5.95 -15.14
N ALA A 17 3.87 -5.95 -15.82
CA ALA A 17 2.97 -4.79 -15.86
C ALA A 17 2.34 -4.52 -14.49
N ALA A 18 2.02 -5.56 -13.69
CA ALA A 18 1.62 -5.39 -12.30
C ALA A 18 2.76 -4.78 -11.44
N LEU A 19 4.00 -5.08 -11.79
CA LEU A 19 5.19 -4.51 -11.14
C LEU A 19 5.53 -3.10 -11.64
N VAL A 20 5.25 -2.77 -12.91
CA VAL A 20 5.62 -1.49 -13.55
C VAL A 20 4.46 -0.48 -13.57
N ALA A 21 3.20 -0.94 -13.61
CA ALA A 21 2.04 -0.03 -13.60
C ALA A 21 1.89 0.76 -12.29
N VAL A 22 2.58 0.35 -11.22
CA VAL A 22 2.60 1.06 -9.93
C VAL A 22 3.61 2.23 -9.92
N GLY A 23 4.51 2.29 -10.92
CA GLY A 23 5.56 3.33 -11.01
C GLY A 23 5.38 4.37 -12.12
N ALA A 24 4.47 4.18 -13.06
CA ALA A 24 4.39 5.01 -14.26
C ALA A 24 2.97 5.49 -14.55
N ALA A 25 2.46 6.42 -13.75
CA ALA A 25 1.54 7.40 -14.28
C ALA A 25 2.36 8.45 -15.03
N ALA A 26 2.84 8.10 -16.24
CA ALA A 26 3.35 9.09 -17.16
C ALA A 26 2.15 9.71 -17.87
N PRO A 27 2.00 11.04 -17.90
CA PRO A 27 0.97 11.69 -18.71
C PRO A 27 1.28 11.44 -20.19
N ALA A 28 0.27 10.99 -20.93
CA ALA A 28 0.29 11.00 -22.38
C ALA A 28 0.40 12.45 -22.86
N SER A 29 1.38 12.70 -23.68
CA SER A 29 1.78 13.89 -24.44
C SER A 29 3.04 14.57 -23.92
N ALA A 30 4.19 14.04 -24.37
CA ALA A 30 5.45 14.80 -24.36
C ALA A 30 5.41 15.82 -25.50
N GLN A 31 4.82 16.98 -25.27
CA GLN A 31 5.26 18.19 -25.97
C GLN A 31 6.57 18.60 -25.34
N GLN A 32 7.65 18.64 -26.14
CA GLN A 32 8.94 19.21 -25.73
C GLN A 32 8.75 20.67 -25.31
N LEU A 33 8.58 20.89 -24.02
CA LEU A 33 8.79 22.20 -23.43
C LEU A 33 10.32 22.40 -23.35
N GLN A 34 10.85 23.21 -24.24
CA GLN A 34 12.18 23.81 -24.10
C GLN A 34 12.17 24.65 -22.83
N LEU A 35 12.67 24.09 -21.74
CA LEU A 35 12.91 24.84 -20.50
C LEU A 35 14.11 25.77 -20.73
N PRO A 36 14.00 27.06 -20.36
CA PRO A 36 15.16 27.95 -20.31
C PRO A 36 16.17 27.43 -19.30
N ALA A 37 17.46 27.67 -19.57
CA ALA A 37 18.59 27.18 -18.79
C ALA A 37 18.41 27.40 -17.28
N PRO A 38 18.92 26.48 -16.44
CA PRO A 38 18.57 26.42 -15.04
C PRO A 38 19.11 27.63 -14.29
N ILE A 39 18.25 28.51 -13.89
CA ILE A 39 18.43 29.20 -12.62
C ILE A 39 18.21 28.08 -11.61
N ALA A 40 19.30 27.52 -11.09
CA ALA A 40 19.21 26.59 -9.99
C ALA A 40 18.64 27.36 -8.78
N PRO A 41 17.33 27.28 -8.49
CA PRO A 41 16.92 27.55 -7.13
C PRO A 41 17.60 26.45 -6.35
N SER A 42 18.38 26.82 -5.35
CA SER A 42 18.71 25.92 -4.27
C SER A 42 17.38 25.46 -3.66
N PHE A 43 16.77 24.47 -4.26
CA PHE A 43 15.63 23.74 -3.71
C PHE A 43 16.19 23.01 -2.48
N ARG A 44 16.35 23.76 -1.39
CA ARG A 44 16.38 23.14 -0.08
C ARG A 44 15.03 22.44 0.00
N LEU A 45 15.06 21.09 -0.15
CA LEU A 45 13.92 20.27 0.24
C LEU A 45 13.38 20.90 1.52
N PRO A 46 12.07 21.24 1.55
CA PRO A 46 11.54 22.02 2.66
C PRO A 46 12.00 21.39 3.97
N SER A 47 12.36 22.22 4.92
CA SER A 47 12.69 21.83 6.31
C SER A 47 11.65 20.90 6.97
N LEU A 48 10.50 20.75 6.32
CA LEU A 48 9.38 19.85 6.59
C LEU A 48 9.75 18.37 6.72
N LEU A 49 10.85 17.92 6.08
CA LEU A 49 11.26 16.51 6.11
C LEU A 49 12.35 16.20 7.16
N LYS A 50 12.84 17.19 7.87
CA LYS A 50 13.81 16.98 8.95
C LYS A 50 13.09 16.83 10.29
N SER A 51 13.07 15.60 10.82
CA SER A 51 12.69 15.36 12.22
C SER A 51 13.68 16.06 13.15
N GLN A 52 13.28 17.21 13.69
CA GLN A 52 14.04 17.88 14.76
C GLN A 52 13.34 17.59 16.10
N GLY A 53 13.86 16.61 16.84
CA GLY A 53 13.29 16.19 18.10
C GLY A 53 11.99 15.40 17.99
N CYS A 54 11.33 15.12 19.12
CA CYS A 54 10.04 14.44 19.17
C CYS A 54 8.92 15.32 18.61
N LYS A 55 8.09 14.74 17.75
CA LYS A 55 6.82 15.32 17.32
C LYS A 55 5.68 14.78 18.18
N SER A 56 4.61 15.56 18.27
CA SER A 56 3.39 15.12 18.98
C SER A 56 2.68 13.98 18.23
N GLU A 57 2.84 13.92 16.90
CA GLU A 57 2.23 12.89 16.06
C GLU A 57 3.12 12.50 14.87
N TYR A 58 3.15 11.20 14.61
CA TYR A 58 3.82 10.61 13.44
C TYR A 58 2.83 9.89 12.56
N LEU A 59 2.92 10.10 11.23
CA LEU A 59 2.23 9.29 10.24
C LEU A 59 3.16 8.19 9.76
N ILE A 60 2.84 6.96 10.08
CA ILE A 60 3.56 5.77 9.61
C ILE A 60 3.01 5.39 8.24
N ALA A 61 3.76 5.68 7.19
CA ALA A 61 3.40 5.41 5.81
C ALA A 61 4.08 4.13 5.34
N VAL A 62 3.30 3.09 5.04
CA VAL A 62 3.80 1.78 4.62
C VAL A 62 3.52 1.58 3.12
N PRO A 63 4.56 1.66 2.27
CA PRO A 63 4.41 1.51 0.82
C PRO A 63 3.98 0.09 0.44
N GLY A 64 3.38 -0.04 -0.75
CA GLY A 64 3.01 -1.32 -1.34
C GLY A 64 4.20 -2.09 -1.92
N GLY A 65 3.90 -3.23 -2.56
CA GLY A 65 4.89 -4.02 -3.27
C GLY A 65 5.65 -3.18 -4.30
N VAL A 66 6.96 -3.37 -4.40
CA VAL A 66 7.94 -2.68 -5.27
C VAL A 66 8.04 -1.16 -5.10
N ASN A 67 7.34 -0.58 -4.12
CA ASN A 67 7.35 0.87 -3.89
C ASN A 67 8.40 1.31 -2.86
N THR A 68 9.11 0.39 -2.25
CA THR A 68 10.19 0.64 -1.31
C THR A 68 11.23 -0.47 -1.36
N MET A 69 12.39 -0.23 -0.76
CA MET A 69 13.45 -1.22 -0.60
C MET A 69 14.20 -0.98 0.71
N PRO A 70 14.93 -1.99 1.24
CA PRO A 70 15.75 -1.83 2.42
C PRO A 70 16.77 -0.69 2.27
N GLY A 71 17.00 0.04 3.36
CA GLY A 71 18.00 1.10 3.41
C GLY A 71 17.52 2.49 2.94
N LEU A 72 16.31 2.63 2.41
CA LEU A 72 15.79 3.95 2.09
C LEU A 72 15.57 4.79 3.36
N PRO A 73 15.87 6.11 3.32
CA PRO A 73 15.66 7.00 4.45
C PRO A 73 14.16 7.15 4.78
N ARG A 74 13.79 6.94 6.03
CA ARG A 74 12.38 7.01 6.46
C ARG A 74 11.76 8.41 6.41
N ASN A 75 12.56 9.44 6.39
CA ASN A 75 12.13 10.85 6.31
C ASN A 75 12.01 11.37 4.87
N LEU A 76 12.23 10.52 3.89
CA LEU A 76 12.03 10.82 2.47
C LEU A 76 10.86 9.99 1.92
N PRO A 77 10.01 10.57 1.06
CA PRO A 77 8.92 9.84 0.43
C PRO A 77 9.42 8.64 -0.38
N HIS A 78 8.79 7.48 -0.16
CA HIS A 78 8.96 6.30 -0.99
C HIS A 78 7.89 6.26 -2.09
N GLY A 79 7.95 5.32 -3.02
CA GLY A 79 7.01 5.21 -4.13
C GLY A 79 5.57 4.83 -3.73
N GLY A 80 4.70 4.77 -4.73
CA GLY A 80 3.30 4.34 -4.58
C GLY A 80 2.37 5.41 -3.98
N ASN A 81 1.13 5.02 -3.69
CA ASN A 81 0.07 5.95 -3.27
C ASN A 81 0.37 6.67 -1.95
N VAL A 82 1.02 6.00 -1.00
CA VAL A 82 1.24 6.56 0.35
C VAL A 82 2.23 7.72 0.40
N TRP A 83 3.07 7.93 -0.63
CA TRP A 83 3.99 9.08 -0.62
C TRP A 83 3.23 10.39 -0.66
N LEU A 84 2.25 10.50 -1.56
CA LEU A 84 1.47 11.72 -1.73
C LEU A 84 0.54 11.94 -0.53
N THR A 85 -0.11 10.90 -0.03
CA THR A 85 -0.90 10.97 1.21
C THR A 85 -0.07 11.52 2.37
N GLY A 86 1.17 11.04 2.54
CA GLY A 86 2.07 11.54 3.58
C GLY A 86 2.45 13.01 3.40
N VAL A 87 2.77 13.41 2.18
CA VAL A 87 3.11 14.83 1.87
C VAL A 87 1.91 15.74 2.06
N LEU A 88 0.73 15.36 1.57
CA LEU A 88 -0.50 16.14 1.74
C LEU A 88 -0.89 16.27 3.21
N THR A 89 -0.82 15.19 3.99
CA THR A 89 -1.08 15.23 5.44
C THR A 89 -0.17 16.22 6.13
N GLN A 90 1.11 16.21 5.81
CA GLN A 90 2.07 17.16 6.38
C GLN A 90 1.73 18.61 6.00
N LEU A 91 1.33 18.86 4.76
CA LEU A 91 0.90 20.18 4.29
C LEU A 91 -0.38 20.64 4.99
N TYR A 92 -1.40 19.80 5.07
CA TYR A 92 -2.69 20.13 5.69
C TYR A 92 -2.59 20.40 7.18
N THR A 93 -1.62 19.79 7.85
CA THR A 93 -1.39 19.97 9.29
C THR A 93 -0.32 21.02 9.62
N GLY A 94 0.17 21.76 8.61
CA GLY A 94 1.25 22.74 8.80
C GLY A 94 2.53 22.13 9.40
N GLY A 95 2.80 20.86 9.11
CA GLY A 95 3.97 20.12 9.61
C GLY A 95 3.84 19.61 11.04
N GLN A 96 2.65 19.63 11.63
CA GLN A 96 2.41 19.08 12.98
C GLN A 96 2.49 17.57 13.00
N ILE A 97 2.03 16.90 11.93
CA ILE A 97 2.20 15.45 11.73
C ILE A 97 3.47 15.22 10.90
N GLN A 98 4.36 14.38 11.41
CA GLN A 98 5.60 14.00 10.72
C GLN A 98 5.41 12.67 10.01
N PRO A 99 5.38 12.63 8.66
CA PRO A 99 5.36 11.38 7.93
C PRO A 99 6.71 10.67 8.02
N LEU A 100 6.64 9.34 8.14
CA LEU A 100 7.78 8.43 8.12
C LEU A 100 7.43 7.23 7.23
N TRP A 101 8.19 7.04 6.16
CA TRP A 101 8.00 5.94 5.22
C TRP A 101 8.80 4.72 5.64
N ILE A 102 8.15 3.56 5.65
CA ILE A 102 8.79 2.32 6.09
C ILE A 102 9.54 1.69 4.92
N ALA A 103 10.85 1.53 5.11
CA ALA A 103 11.72 0.82 4.18
C ALA A 103 11.76 -0.68 4.54
N TYR A 104 11.42 -1.55 3.59
CA TYR A 104 11.48 -3.00 3.76
C TYR A 104 11.67 -3.69 2.39
N ASP A 105 11.96 -5.00 2.40
CA ASP A 105 12.05 -5.80 1.17
C ASP A 105 10.63 -6.02 0.62
N ALA A 106 10.23 -5.13 -0.27
CA ALA A 106 8.89 -5.03 -0.84
C ALA A 106 8.82 -5.60 -2.27
N ALA A 107 9.53 -6.70 -2.56
CA ALA A 107 9.52 -7.35 -3.89
C ALA A 107 8.75 -8.68 -3.87
N PRO A 108 7.45 -8.70 -3.47
CA PRO A 108 6.65 -9.92 -3.48
C PRO A 108 6.53 -10.45 -4.91
N PHE A 109 6.36 -11.76 -5.04
CA PHE A 109 6.22 -12.49 -6.30
C PHE A 109 7.49 -12.51 -7.18
N ALA A 110 8.31 -11.45 -7.16
CA ALA A 110 9.52 -11.35 -7.97
C ALA A 110 10.69 -12.13 -7.34
N THR A 111 11.11 -11.73 -6.14
CA THR A 111 12.28 -12.29 -5.44
C THR A 111 11.93 -13.01 -4.15
N THR A 112 10.70 -12.88 -3.65
CA THR A 112 10.22 -13.50 -2.43
C THR A 112 8.71 -13.80 -2.52
N GLN A 113 8.22 -14.67 -1.66
CA GLN A 113 6.78 -14.92 -1.51
C GLN A 113 6.11 -13.72 -0.86
N TYR A 114 4.83 -13.47 -1.20
CA TYR A 114 4.05 -12.38 -0.62
C TYR A 114 4.04 -12.43 0.91
N ARG A 115 3.73 -13.59 1.50
CA ARG A 115 3.67 -13.76 2.97
C ARG A 115 5.00 -13.44 3.65
N THR A 116 6.12 -13.76 2.99
CA THR A 116 7.46 -13.45 3.49
C THR A 116 7.73 -11.93 3.44
N ALA A 117 7.42 -11.27 2.33
CA ALA A 117 7.55 -9.82 2.20
C ALA A 117 6.67 -9.09 3.22
N SER A 118 5.41 -9.52 3.37
CA SER A 118 4.46 -8.99 4.33
C SER A 118 4.97 -9.11 5.78
N ASN A 119 5.48 -10.27 6.17
CA ASN A 119 6.01 -10.48 7.52
C ASN A 119 7.27 -9.65 7.80
N ARG A 120 8.17 -9.50 6.81
CA ARG A 120 9.35 -8.63 6.92
C ARG A 120 8.93 -7.16 7.07
N GLY A 121 8.00 -6.69 6.24
CA GLY A 121 7.47 -5.34 6.32
C GLY A 121 6.76 -5.07 7.66
N TYR A 122 6.00 -6.06 8.17
CA TYR A 122 5.38 -5.97 9.49
C TYR A 122 6.43 -5.82 10.60
N ALA A 123 7.49 -6.62 10.57
CA ALA A 123 8.57 -6.55 11.57
C ALA A 123 9.28 -5.18 11.54
N GLU A 124 9.59 -4.65 10.35
CA GLU A 124 10.19 -3.33 10.20
C GLU A 124 9.26 -2.19 10.66
N THR A 125 7.95 -2.30 10.36
CA THR A 125 6.95 -1.34 10.83
C THR A 125 6.84 -1.37 12.36
N LYS A 126 6.73 -2.56 12.95
CA LYS A 126 6.68 -2.76 14.41
C LYS A 126 7.91 -2.16 15.09
N LYS A 127 9.10 -2.43 14.56
CA LYS A 127 10.37 -1.88 15.06
C LYS A 127 10.41 -0.36 14.99
N ALA A 128 9.92 0.22 13.88
CA ALA A 128 9.88 1.67 13.72
C ALA A 128 8.93 2.33 14.73
N VAL A 129 7.71 1.81 14.86
CA VAL A 129 6.71 2.33 15.78
C VAL A 129 7.19 2.21 17.23
N ALA A 130 7.70 1.03 17.64
CA ALA A 130 8.26 0.83 18.98
C ALA A 130 9.44 1.76 19.26
N GLY A 131 10.35 1.92 18.31
CA GLY A 131 11.50 2.81 18.45
C GLY A 131 11.11 4.26 18.67
N ILE A 132 10.13 4.76 17.90
CA ILE A 132 9.60 6.13 18.08
C ILE A 132 8.86 6.23 19.42
N ALA A 133 8.05 5.23 19.77
CA ALA A 133 7.28 5.23 21.00
C ALA A 133 8.16 5.28 22.24
N ASN A 134 9.30 4.59 22.22
CA ASN A 134 10.29 4.59 23.30
C ASN A 134 11.06 5.92 23.38
N ALA A 135 11.46 6.48 22.22
CA ALA A 135 12.18 7.75 22.18
C ALA A 135 11.26 8.95 22.47
N CYS A 136 9.98 8.86 22.12
CA CYS A 136 8.98 9.92 22.26
C CYS A 136 7.74 9.37 22.98
N PRO A 137 7.75 9.25 24.32
CA PRO A 137 6.69 8.59 25.10
C PRO A 137 5.29 9.19 24.88
N ASN A 138 5.20 10.49 24.61
CA ASN A 138 3.94 11.21 24.40
C ASN A 138 3.50 11.27 22.94
N ALA A 139 4.26 10.69 21.99
CA ALA A 139 3.91 10.71 20.59
C ALA A 139 2.67 9.84 20.32
N ARG A 140 1.78 10.33 19.44
CA ARG A 140 0.65 9.59 18.90
C ARG A 140 0.97 9.15 17.48
N PHE A 141 0.17 8.25 16.94
CA PHE A 141 0.44 7.60 15.66
C PHE A 141 -0.79 7.57 14.78
N SER A 142 -0.63 8.07 13.56
CA SER A 142 -1.52 7.81 12.45
C SER A 142 -0.85 6.85 11.47
N PHE A 143 -1.64 6.15 10.67
CA PHE A 143 -1.13 5.14 9.75
C PHE A 143 -1.70 5.32 8.34
N THR A 144 -0.90 5.00 7.32
CA THR A 144 -1.40 4.79 5.97
C THR A 144 -0.67 3.64 5.30
N GLY A 145 -1.37 2.89 4.48
CA GLY A 145 -0.82 1.75 3.77
C GLY A 145 -1.47 1.57 2.41
N TYR A 146 -0.74 1.00 1.46
CA TYR A 146 -1.24 0.64 0.14
C TYR A 146 -0.90 -0.81 -0.18
N SER A 147 -1.89 -1.61 -0.62
CA SER A 147 -1.68 -2.98 -1.08
C SER A 147 -0.97 -3.83 0.00
N LEU A 148 0.22 -4.36 -0.26
CA LEU A 148 1.08 -5.03 0.72
C LEU A 148 1.32 -4.17 1.98
N GLY A 149 1.44 -2.86 1.83
CA GLY A 149 1.55 -1.94 2.96
C GLY A 149 0.24 -1.82 3.75
N ALA A 150 -0.91 -1.91 3.08
CA ALA A 150 -2.21 -1.96 3.75
C ALA A 150 -2.42 -3.28 4.53
N ASP A 151 -1.97 -4.44 4.00
CA ASP A 151 -1.89 -5.70 4.75
C ASP A 151 -1.12 -5.50 6.07
N ILE A 152 0.09 -4.95 5.97
CA ILE A 152 0.97 -4.72 7.13
C ILE A 152 0.29 -3.82 8.17
N VAL A 153 -0.30 -2.71 7.72
CA VAL A 153 -0.98 -1.75 8.62
C VAL A 153 -2.25 -2.36 9.20
N SER A 154 -3.06 -3.07 8.41
CA SER A 154 -4.28 -3.74 8.90
C SER A 154 -3.99 -4.70 10.03
N ARG A 155 -2.98 -5.56 9.87
CA ARG A 155 -2.54 -6.48 10.94
C ARG A 155 -1.95 -5.74 12.14
N MET A 156 -1.24 -4.63 11.91
CA MET A 156 -0.71 -3.80 12.99
C MET A 156 -1.83 -3.19 13.82
N LEU A 157 -2.84 -2.59 13.19
CA LEU A 157 -4.01 -2.00 13.85
C LEU A 157 -4.82 -3.06 14.60
N ASN A 158 -5.06 -4.24 14.00
CA ASN A 158 -5.72 -5.35 14.66
C ASN A 158 -4.95 -5.76 15.93
N ASN A 159 -3.63 -5.93 15.83
CA ASN A 159 -2.83 -6.30 17.00
C ASN A 159 -2.83 -5.20 18.08
N ILE A 160 -2.82 -3.92 17.70
CA ILE A 160 -2.91 -2.81 18.65
C ILE A 160 -4.29 -2.79 19.32
N ALA A 161 -5.37 -2.95 18.56
CA ALA A 161 -6.74 -2.98 19.07
C ALA A 161 -6.97 -4.08 20.11
N HIS A 162 -6.22 -5.17 20.02
CA HIS A 162 -6.30 -6.33 20.91
C HIS A 162 -5.09 -6.46 21.87
N ASP A 163 -4.42 -5.36 22.18
CA ASP A 163 -3.31 -5.27 23.16
C ASP A 163 -2.08 -6.15 22.82
N ARG A 164 -1.90 -6.49 21.54
CA ARG A 164 -0.76 -7.27 21.01
C ARG A 164 0.22 -6.43 20.19
N GLY A 165 -0.04 -5.13 20.10
CA GLY A 165 0.72 -4.18 19.28
C GLY A 165 1.96 -3.62 19.98
N PRO A 166 2.76 -2.81 19.27
CA PRO A 166 3.94 -2.14 19.83
C PRO A 166 3.62 -0.89 20.66
N ILE A 167 2.37 -0.43 20.64
CA ILE A 167 1.88 0.74 21.39
C ILE A 167 0.47 0.45 21.93
N ALA A 168 0.07 1.19 22.96
CA ALA A 168 -1.30 1.17 23.45
C ALA A 168 -2.27 1.79 22.40
N LYS A 169 -3.50 1.29 22.34
CA LYS A 169 -4.52 1.70 21.35
C LYS A 169 -4.91 3.18 21.45
N GLU A 170 -4.79 3.78 22.63
CA GLU A 170 -5.06 5.20 22.88
C GLU A 170 -4.07 6.12 22.15
N ARG A 171 -2.89 5.59 21.78
CA ARG A 171 -1.89 6.31 21.00
C ARG A 171 -2.16 6.29 19.49
N VAL A 172 -3.12 5.49 19.01
CA VAL A 172 -3.56 5.50 17.61
C VAL A 172 -4.56 6.64 17.42
N VAL A 173 -4.28 7.51 16.47
CA VAL A 173 -5.15 8.66 16.12
C VAL A 173 -6.09 8.27 15.00
N SER A 174 -5.54 7.90 13.84
CA SER A 174 -6.31 7.55 12.66
C SER A 174 -5.52 6.66 11.71
N ALA A 175 -6.21 6.08 10.72
CA ALA A 175 -5.57 5.39 9.61
C ALA A 175 -6.34 5.56 8.31
N ALA A 176 -5.63 5.50 7.16
CA ALA A 176 -6.23 5.46 5.84
C ALA A 176 -5.54 4.38 5.00
N LEU A 177 -6.29 3.40 4.53
CA LEU A 177 -5.79 2.20 3.87
C LEU A 177 -6.31 2.12 2.44
N PHE A 178 -5.39 2.03 1.48
CA PHE A 178 -5.70 1.84 0.08
C PHE A 178 -5.54 0.38 -0.31
N SER A 179 -6.55 -0.19 -0.95
CA SER A 179 -6.46 -1.57 -1.44
C SER A 179 -6.03 -2.58 -0.36
N SER A 180 -6.70 -2.55 0.79
CA SER A 180 -6.42 -3.53 1.84
C SER A 180 -6.85 -4.93 1.41
N PRO A 181 -5.99 -5.96 1.53
CA PRO A 181 -6.42 -7.33 1.32
C PRO A 181 -7.38 -7.84 2.40
N TYR A 182 -7.53 -7.10 3.50
CA TYR A 182 -8.52 -7.35 4.56
C TYR A 182 -9.71 -6.39 4.47
N GLN A 183 -9.94 -5.76 3.30
CA GLN A 183 -11.04 -4.81 3.07
C GLN A 183 -12.39 -5.36 3.54
N GLY A 184 -13.12 -4.56 4.33
CA GLY A 184 -14.48 -4.83 4.78
C GLY A 184 -14.56 -5.82 5.95
N GLY A 185 -15.65 -5.74 6.71
CA GLY A 185 -15.91 -6.65 7.84
C GLY A 185 -15.14 -6.35 9.13
N ASN A 186 -14.17 -5.42 9.10
CA ASN A 186 -13.30 -5.12 10.24
C ASN A 186 -13.73 -3.92 11.10
N GLY A 187 -14.91 -3.35 10.83
CA GLY A 187 -15.44 -2.19 11.57
C GLY A 187 -14.91 -0.83 11.08
N ALA A 188 -14.18 -0.78 9.96
CA ALA A 188 -13.68 0.46 9.38
C ALA A 188 -14.78 1.29 8.69
N VAL A 189 -14.52 2.58 8.57
CA VAL A 189 -15.30 3.51 7.74
C VAL A 189 -14.91 3.31 6.28
N MET A 190 -15.90 3.23 5.40
CA MET A 190 -15.67 3.11 3.96
C MET A 190 -15.57 4.48 3.31
N SER A 191 -14.57 4.65 2.45
CA SER A 191 -14.42 5.83 1.59
C SER A 191 -15.61 5.99 0.65
N VAL A 192 -15.90 7.22 0.26
CA VAL A 192 -16.94 7.53 -0.73
C VAL A 192 -16.66 6.77 -2.05
N GLY A 193 -17.67 6.03 -2.52
CA GLY A 193 -17.55 5.18 -3.72
C GLY A 193 -17.02 3.77 -3.47
N THR A 194 -16.56 3.45 -2.27
CA THR A 194 -16.27 2.07 -1.88
C THR A 194 -17.58 1.36 -1.50
N SER A 195 -17.88 0.24 -2.15
CA SER A 195 -19.08 -0.56 -1.81
C SER A 195 -18.95 -1.17 -0.41
N PRO A 196 -19.98 -1.11 0.45
CA PRO A 196 -19.93 -1.73 1.78
C PRO A 196 -19.90 -3.27 1.75
N HIS A 197 -20.16 -3.86 0.59
CA HIS A 197 -20.19 -5.31 0.41
C HIS A 197 -18.87 -5.90 -0.07
N VAL A 198 -17.88 -5.04 -0.38
CA VAL A 198 -16.56 -5.54 -0.80
C VAL A 198 -15.88 -6.28 0.33
N ARG A 199 -15.14 -7.31 -0.06
CA ARG A 199 -14.29 -8.08 0.84
C ARG A 199 -12.93 -8.24 0.19
N GLY A 200 -11.88 -7.98 0.95
CA GLY A 200 -10.50 -8.14 0.51
C GLY A 200 -10.11 -9.59 0.23
N ALA A 201 -9.04 -9.77 -0.48
CA ALA A 201 -8.56 -11.07 -0.95
C ALA A 201 -8.17 -12.03 0.20
N LEU A 202 -7.76 -11.50 1.35
CA LEU A 202 -7.38 -12.27 2.54
C LEU A 202 -8.52 -12.38 3.58
N GLY A 203 -9.72 -11.90 3.24
CA GLY A 203 -10.89 -11.98 4.12
C GLY A 203 -10.87 -10.97 5.27
N GLU A 204 -11.38 -11.37 6.43
CA GLU A 204 -11.51 -10.52 7.61
C GLU A 204 -10.45 -10.87 8.65
N LEU A 205 -10.03 -9.89 9.42
CA LEU A 205 -9.15 -10.10 10.57
C LEU A 205 -9.99 -10.56 11.78
N GLU A 206 -9.51 -11.53 12.51
CA GLU A 206 -10.17 -11.98 13.74
C GLU A 206 -10.33 -10.81 14.73
N GLY A 207 -11.57 -10.49 15.09
CA GLY A 207 -11.92 -9.36 15.95
C GLY A 207 -11.80 -7.99 15.28
N GLY A 208 -11.46 -7.92 13.99
CA GLY A 208 -11.37 -6.68 13.22
C GLY A 208 -10.44 -5.64 13.85
N TYR A 209 -10.80 -4.37 13.72
CA TYR A 209 -10.06 -3.27 14.34
C TYR A 209 -10.59 -2.90 15.74
N GLY A 210 -11.54 -3.67 16.30
CA GLY A 210 -12.13 -3.39 17.61
C GLY A 210 -12.53 -1.91 17.77
N ASP A 211 -12.19 -1.30 18.90
CA ASP A 211 -12.48 0.12 19.19
C ASP A 211 -11.76 1.12 18.26
N LEU A 212 -10.80 0.65 17.43
CA LEU A 212 -10.12 1.50 16.46
C LEU A 212 -10.88 1.63 15.13
N GLY A 213 -11.93 0.84 14.90
CA GLY A 213 -12.62 0.77 13.61
C GLY A 213 -13.05 2.13 13.07
N GLU A 214 -13.70 2.95 13.90
CA GLU A 214 -14.18 4.29 13.52
C GLU A 214 -13.04 5.28 13.18
N ARG A 215 -11.79 4.93 13.49
CA ARG A 215 -10.59 5.72 13.17
C ARG A 215 -9.88 5.23 11.91
N VAL A 216 -10.39 4.18 11.27
CA VAL A 216 -9.79 3.58 10.07
C VAL A 216 -10.67 3.88 8.87
N LEU A 217 -10.12 4.51 7.84
CA LEU A 217 -10.73 4.70 6.54
C LEU A 217 -10.21 3.65 5.58
N GLU A 218 -11.10 2.86 4.99
CA GLU A 218 -10.76 1.91 3.94
C GLU A 218 -11.18 2.43 2.55
N ILE A 219 -10.22 2.51 1.63
CA ILE A 219 -10.37 3.05 0.27
C ILE A 219 -10.13 1.92 -0.73
N CYS A 220 -11.15 1.56 -1.49
CA CYS A 220 -11.08 0.46 -2.45
C CYS A 220 -11.74 0.81 -3.78
N ASN A 221 -11.01 0.65 -4.88
CA ASN A 221 -11.57 0.74 -6.22
C ASN A 221 -12.40 -0.50 -6.53
N THR A 222 -13.56 -0.31 -7.14
CA THR A 222 -14.38 -1.43 -7.61
C THR A 222 -13.58 -2.27 -8.60
N GLY A 223 -13.57 -3.58 -8.38
CA GLY A 223 -12.85 -4.53 -9.21
C GLY A 223 -11.34 -4.61 -8.98
N ASP A 224 -10.80 -3.94 -7.97
CA ASP A 224 -9.40 -4.12 -7.55
C ASP A 224 -9.19 -5.55 -7.04
N ILE A 225 -8.23 -6.27 -7.61
CA ILE A 225 -7.94 -7.68 -7.32
C ILE A 225 -7.56 -7.95 -5.85
N VAL A 226 -7.13 -6.94 -5.11
CA VAL A 226 -6.68 -7.07 -3.72
C VAL A 226 -7.80 -6.76 -2.74
N CYS A 227 -8.50 -5.64 -2.89
CA CYS A 227 -9.52 -5.22 -1.93
C CYS A 227 -10.96 -5.53 -2.36
N SER A 228 -11.19 -5.84 -3.64
CA SER A 228 -12.52 -6.13 -4.20
C SER A 228 -12.47 -7.25 -5.27
N PRO A 229 -11.76 -8.37 -5.03
CA PRO A 229 -11.71 -9.47 -5.98
C PRO A 229 -13.10 -10.11 -6.14
N SER A 230 -13.41 -10.56 -7.38
CA SER A 230 -14.54 -11.46 -7.62
C SER A 230 -14.29 -12.83 -6.97
N GLU A 231 -15.33 -13.67 -6.90
CA GLU A 231 -15.21 -15.02 -6.36
C GLU A 231 -14.18 -15.85 -7.11
N ASP A 232 -14.25 -15.85 -8.44
CA ASP A 232 -13.27 -16.53 -9.31
C ASP A 232 -11.83 -16.03 -9.10
N GLN A 233 -11.66 -14.76 -8.78
CA GLN A 233 -10.34 -14.17 -8.51
C GLN A 233 -9.79 -14.60 -7.15
N ARG A 234 -10.66 -14.81 -6.15
CA ARG A 234 -10.25 -15.29 -4.81
C ARG A 234 -9.60 -16.66 -4.87
N GLU A 235 -10.11 -17.55 -5.73
CA GLU A 235 -9.53 -18.88 -5.91
C GLU A 235 -8.08 -18.84 -6.40
N ILE A 236 -7.69 -17.74 -7.06
CA ILE A 236 -6.34 -17.55 -7.62
C ILE A 236 -5.42 -16.83 -6.64
N VAL A 237 -5.97 -15.93 -5.83
CA VAL A 237 -5.16 -15.05 -4.97
C VAL A 237 -4.39 -15.84 -3.93
N ASP A 238 -5.02 -16.78 -3.23
CA ASP A 238 -4.35 -17.54 -2.16
C ASP A 238 -3.18 -18.38 -2.68
N PRO A 239 -3.31 -19.18 -3.76
CA PRO A 239 -2.16 -19.82 -4.38
C PRO A 239 -1.09 -18.83 -4.88
N ALA A 240 -1.50 -17.63 -5.33
CA ALA A 240 -0.55 -16.62 -5.79
C ALA A 240 0.34 -16.09 -4.67
N MET A 241 -0.13 -16.10 -3.41
CA MET A 241 0.66 -15.63 -2.26
C MET A 241 1.96 -16.42 -2.03
N ASP A 242 2.05 -17.65 -2.54
CA ASP A 242 3.22 -18.51 -2.41
C ASP A 242 4.13 -18.48 -3.64
N VAL A 243 3.80 -17.68 -4.67
CA VAL A 243 4.61 -17.57 -5.88
C VAL A 243 5.89 -16.80 -5.61
N ASN A 244 7.01 -17.34 -6.10
CA ASN A 244 8.30 -16.68 -6.19
C ASN A 244 8.90 -16.95 -7.58
N LEU A 245 8.88 -15.95 -8.44
CA LEU A 245 9.33 -16.09 -9.84
C LEU A 245 10.83 -16.30 -9.98
N SER A 246 11.64 -15.89 -8.99
CA SER A 246 13.09 -16.08 -9.01
C SER A 246 13.51 -17.51 -8.69
N SER A 247 12.66 -18.31 -8.03
CA SER A 247 12.97 -19.69 -7.64
C SER A 247 12.71 -20.73 -8.73
N GLY A 248 12.27 -20.32 -9.90
CA GLY A 248 12.14 -21.12 -11.12
C GLY A 248 10.71 -21.54 -11.46
N GLY A 249 10.29 -21.11 -12.62
CA GLY A 249 9.10 -21.61 -13.33
C GLY A 249 7.77 -20.98 -12.92
N MET A 250 6.92 -20.83 -13.93
CA MET A 250 5.53 -20.43 -13.74
C MET A 250 4.76 -21.61 -13.13
N PRO A 251 4.02 -21.43 -12.00
CA PRO A 251 3.18 -22.49 -11.45
C PRO A 251 2.20 -23.04 -12.49
N ARG A 252 1.91 -24.33 -12.44
CA ARG A 252 1.03 -25.00 -13.42
C ARG A 252 -0.34 -24.34 -13.48
N TRP A 253 -0.92 -23.97 -12.34
CA TRP A 253 -2.23 -23.33 -12.28
C TRP A 253 -2.30 -22.01 -13.06
N VAL A 254 -1.22 -21.19 -13.07
CA VAL A 254 -1.14 -19.98 -13.89
C VAL A 254 -1.17 -20.33 -15.39
N ILE A 255 -0.46 -21.40 -15.76
CA ILE A 255 -0.43 -21.89 -17.14
C ILE A 255 -1.82 -22.41 -17.54
N ASP A 256 -2.51 -23.09 -16.64
CA ASP A 256 -3.82 -23.69 -16.90
C ASP A 256 -4.90 -22.60 -17.04
N ILE A 257 -4.89 -21.56 -16.22
CA ILE A 257 -5.76 -20.37 -16.38
C ILE A 257 -5.50 -19.69 -17.74
N ALA A 258 -4.23 -19.48 -18.10
CA ALA A 258 -3.89 -18.86 -19.38
C ALA A 258 -4.30 -19.73 -20.59
N ARG A 259 -4.33 -21.04 -20.44
CA ARG A 259 -4.74 -21.99 -21.48
C ARG A 259 -6.26 -22.09 -21.63
N ALA A 260 -6.99 -21.97 -20.54
CA ALA A 260 -8.45 -22.07 -20.55
C ALA A 260 -9.11 -20.98 -21.41
N ASN A 261 -8.44 -19.84 -21.59
CA ASN A 261 -8.89 -18.71 -22.43
C ASN A 261 -10.38 -18.36 -22.25
N ASP A 262 -10.86 -18.46 -20.98
CA ASP A 262 -12.26 -18.35 -20.60
C ASP A 262 -12.68 -16.92 -20.20
N GLY A 263 -11.89 -15.91 -20.56
CA GLY A 263 -12.10 -14.51 -20.18
C GLY A 263 -11.48 -14.11 -18.84
N ARG A 264 -11.03 -15.06 -18.01
CA ARG A 264 -10.42 -14.77 -16.69
C ARG A 264 -9.15 -13.92 -16.82
N THR A 265 -8.35 -14.16 -17.87
CA THR A 265 -7.13 -13.36 -18.11
C THR A 265 -7.45 -11.88 -18.31
N SER A 266 -8.50 -11.56 -19.09
CA SER A 266 -8.94 -10.18 -19.31
C SER A 266 -9.45 -9.55 -18.01
N SER A 267 -10.23 -10.29 -17.23
CA SER A 267 -10.71 -9.86 -15.93
C SER A 267 -9.57 -9.56 -14.96
N ILE A 268 -8.56 -10.42 -14.89
CA ILE A 268 -7.37 -10.23 -14.04
C ILE A 268 -6.60 -8.97 -14.46
N ILE A 269 -6.36 -8.75 -15.76
CA ILE A 269 -5.67 -7.56 -16.26
C ILE A 269 -6.43 -6.29 -15.88
N HIS A 270 -7.75 -6.29 -16.05
CA HIS A 270 -8.60 -5.17 -15.65
C HIS A 270 -8.50 -4.88 -14.15
N SER A 271 -8.54 -5.91 -13.33
CA SER A 271 -8.48 -5.80 -11.88
C SER A 271 -7.09 -5.35 -11.35
N ILE A 272 -6.02 -5.73 -12.05
CA ILE A 272 -4.67 -5.19 -11.81
C ILE A 272 -4.63 -3.69 -12.17
N GLY A 273 -5.29 -3.29 -13.26
CA GLY A 273 -5.44 -1.88 -13.63
C GLY A 273 -6.18 -1.08 -12.55
N ALA A 274 -7.28 -1.60 -12.04
CA ALA A 274 -8.03 -0.99 -10.93
C ALA A 274 -7.18 -0.86 -9.66
N HIS A 275 -6.34 -1.87 -9.38
CA HIS A 275 -5.39 -1.86 -8.26
C HIS A 275 -4.38 -0.71 -8.36
N GLY A 276 -3.88 -0.40 -9.56
CA GLY A 276 -2.89 0.67 -9.78
C GLY A 276 -3.47 2.08 -9.92
N SER A 277 -4.79 2.25 -10.01
CA SER A 277 -5.44 3.51 -10.46
C SER A 277 -6.08 4.35 -9.38
N TYR A 278 -5.51 4.40 -8.17
CA TYR A 278 -5.99 5.28 -7.10
C TYR A 278 -5.77 6.74 -7.45
N THR A 279 -6.84 7.53 -7.41
CA THR A 279 -6.89 8.90 -7.91
C THR A 279 -6.30 9.91 -6.92
N LEU A 280 -5.99 11.10 -7.42
CA LEU A 280 -5.59 12.23 -6.59
C LEU A 280 -6.69 12.60 -5.57
N ALA A 281 -7.96 12.51 -5.93
CA ALA A 281 -9.08 12.77 -5.02
C ALA A 281 -9.08 11.81 -3.82
N GLN A 282 -8.82 10.52 -4.03
CA GLN A 282 -8.69 9.54 -2.95
C GLN A 282 -7.46 9.79 -2.07
N GLN A 283 -6.36 10.29 -2.65
CA GLN A 283 -5.18 10.70 -1.87
C GLN A 283 -5.50 11.92 -0.97
N HIS A 284 -6.26 12.88 -1.49
CA HIS A 284 -6.75 14.03 -0.72
C HIS A 284 -7.72 13.60 0.38
N GLU A 285 -8.64 12.67 0.09
CA GLU A 285 -9.57 12.11 1.08
C GLU A 285 -8.80 11.46 2.24
N ALA A 286 -7.84 10.60 1.95
CA ALA A 286 -6.99 9.94 2.95
C ALA A 286 -6.21 10.96 3.81
N ALA A 287 -5.60 11.96 3.18
CA ALA A 287 -4.84 12.99 3.88
C ALA A 287 -5.75 13.86 4.76
N ASN A 288 -6.93 14.24 4.26
CA ASN A 288 -7.94 14.97 5.04
C ASN A 288 -8.48 14.15 6.20
N TRP A 289 -8.73 12.85 5.99
CA TRP A 289 -9.12 11.92 7.05
C TRP A 289 -8.10 11.96 8.18
N ILE A 290 -6.83 11.75 7.86
CA ILE A 290 -5.74 11.74 8.85
C ILE A 290 -5.59 13.11 9.53
N ALA A 291 -5.69 14.20 8.80
CA ALA A 291 -5.51 15.54 9.34
C ALA A 291 -6.65 15.98 10.28
N ASN A 292 -7.88 15.48 10.10
CA ASN A 292 -9.06 15.90 10.82
C ASN A 292 -9.48 14.98 11.98
N HIS A 293 -9.01 13.73 12.02
CA HIS A 293 -9.25 12.78 13.12
C HIS A 293 -8.09 12.88 14.14
N ARG A 294 -8.11 13.93 14.97
CA ARG A 294 -6.98 14.22 15.88
C ARG A 294 -7.42 14.30 17.34
#